data_9ace287d2e3147a3cbaf75cb468c85b8
#
_entry.id   9ace287d2e3147a3cbaf75cb468c85b8
#
_cell.length_a   1.000
_cell.length_b   1.000
_cell.length_c   1.000
_cell.angle_alpha   90.00
_cell.angle_beta   90.00
_cell.angle_gamma   90.00
#
_symmetry.space_group_name_H-M   'P 1'
#
loop_
_entity.id
_entity.type
_entity.pdbx_description
1 polymer ?
#
loop_
_entity_poly.entity_id
_entity_poly.type
_entity_poly.pdbx_seq_one_letter_code
_entity_poly.pdbx_strand_id
1 'polypeptide(L)'
;MKTQPIRLIALLIFLFSAFITAPLLAATDFPDLINRAGMQRMLSQRIAKAYIYHGTGISKQETKHQMEIGLKQFEYNDNKLKTVEDSGVREAMIGIDSNFAKFKNLVSQPYSKENAAAVLDVSQTLLESSHNVVLMLEELSGAKIDRIINISGRQRMLSQRISLYYQAYHAGFQDDKVVQNLKNAVSEFTYALDMLKSEPRNTRKITMLLTKMERTWSSSSSFLLNVEREKGNPLLVLSATDEITALADKLTDLYVKEAGGKK
;
A
#
# COMPACT_ATOMS: atom_id res chain seq x y z
N MET A 1 79.65 55.47 2.11
CA MET A 1 78.19 55.46 1.98
C MET A 1 77.80 53.99 1.65
N LYS A 2 77.24 53.30 2.62
CA LYS A 2 76.86 51.89 2.48
C LYS A 2 75.32 51.82 2.36
N THR A 3 74.84 51.34 1.20
CA THR A 3 73.40 51.06 0.96
C THR A 3 73.06 49.68 1.46
N GLN A 4 72.09 49.61 2.35
CA GLN A 4 71.50 48.35 2.84
C GLN A 4 70.41 47.89 1.89
N PRO A 5 70.28 46.59 1.58
CA PRO A 5 69.14 46.07 0.80
C PRO A 5 67.96 45.73 1.72
N ILE A 6 66.79 46.20 1.34
CA ILE A 6 65.52 45.91 1.94
C ILE A 6 65.15 44.44 1.67
N ARG A 7 64.99 43.64 2.73
CA ARG A 7 64.47 42.29 2.64
C ARG A 7 62.95 42.32 2.56
N LEU A 8 62.40 41.94 1.41
CA LEU A 8 60.98 41.73 1.18
C LEU A 8 60.59 40.38 1.80
N ILE A 9 59.82 40.41 2.91
CA ILE A 9 59.22 39.21 3.51
C ILE A 9 57.92 38.94 2.76
N ALA A 10 57.89 37.95 1.91
CA ALA A 10 56.67 37.45 1.28
C ALA A 10 55.87 36.62 2.31
N LEU A 11 54.74 37.13 2.78
CA LEU A 11 53.80 36.44 3.67
C LEU A 11 52.93 35.54 2.80
N LEU A 12 53.23 34.23 2.73
CA LEU A 12 52.37 33.23 2.10
C LEU A 12 51.14 32.93 3.01
N ILE A 13 50.03 33.54 2.67
CA ILE A 13 48.72 33.22 3.29
C ILE A 13 48.23 31.92 2.65
N PHE A 14 48.37 30.81 3.35
CA PHE A 14 47.76 29.51 2.97
C PHE A 14 46.29 29.56 3.31
N LEU A 15 45.44 29.89 2.31
CA LEU A 15 43.99 29.76 2.40
C LEU A 15 43.64 28.24 2.41
N PHE A 16 43.48 27.71 3.61
CA PHE A 16 42.91 26.36 3.82
C PHE A 16 41.43 26.47 3.54
N SER A 17 41.02 26.23 2.28
CA SER A 17 39.62 26.04 1.90
C SER A 17 39.13 24.74 2.53
N ALA A 18 38.55 24.82 3.72
CA ALA A 18 37.79 23.71 4.29
C ALA A 18 36.57 23.45 3.37
N PHE A 19 36.69 22.52 2.48
CA PHE A 19 35.52 21.93 1.83
C PHE A 19 34.67 21.29 2.92
N ILE A 20 33.69 22.05 3.43
CA ILE A 20 32.59 21.50 4.21
C ILE A 20 31.81 20.67 3.18
N THR A 21 32.11 19.37 3.08
CA THR A 21 31.24 18.42 2.42
C THR A 21 29.98 18.33 3.29
N ALA A 22 28.98 19.17 2.99
CA ALA A 22 27.67 18.96 3.53
C ALA A 22 27.28 17.52 3.21
N PRO A 23 26.85 16.70 4.18
CA PRO A 23 26.34 15.40 3.86
C PRO A 23 25.21 15.59 2.84
N LEU A 24 25.35 14.97 1.68
CA LEU A 24 24.29 14.92 0.67
C LEU A 24 23.14 14.15 1.36
N LEU A 25 22.23 14.87 2.01
CA LEU A 25 20.99 14.28 2.51
C LEU A 25 20.34 13.58 1.30
N ALA A 26 20.29 12.27 1.34
CA ALA A 26 19.61 11.50 0.32
C ALA A 26 18.19 12.05 0.22
N ALA A 27 17.83 12.55 -0.96
CA ALA A 27 16.49 13.10 -1.16
C ALA A 27 15.46 12.02 -0.79
N THR A 28 14.51 12.36 0.05
CA THR A 28 13.44 11.44 0.49
C THR A 28 12.70 10.92 -0.75
N ASP A 29 12.67 9.61 -0.92
CA ASP A 29 11.97 8.96 -2.03
C ASP A 29 10.48 8.82 -1.69
N PHE A 30 9.73 9.92 -1.76
CA PHE A 30 8.29 9.93 -1.48
C PHE A 30 7.49 8.95 -2.34
N PRO A 31 7.74 8.76 -3.65
CA PRO A 31 7.05 7.74 -4.44
C PRO A 31 7.16 6.33 -3.86
N ASP A 32 8.35 5.91 -3.42
CA ASP A 32 8.54 4.61 -2.77
C ASP A 32 7.84 4.53 -1.40
N LEU A 33 7.95 5.59 -0.59
CA LEU A 33 7.30 5.64 0.72
C LEU A 33 5.76 5.59 0.61
N ILE A 34 5.16 6.34 -0.31
CA ILE A 34 3.72 6.34 -0.59
C ILE A 34 3.28 4.95 -1.07
N ASN A 35 4.06 4.32 -1.95
CA ASN A 35 3.81 2.95 -2.40
C ASN A 35 3.85 1.96 -1.23
N ARG A 36 4.82 2.06 -0.32
CA ARG A 36 4.94 1.19 0.87
C ARG A 36 3.78 1.37 1.85
N ALA A 37 3.41 2.60 2.17
CA ALA A 37 2.25 2.88 3.02
C ALA A 37 0.94 2.38 2.36
N GLY A 38 0.82 2.57 1.04
CA GLY A 38 -0.27 1.98 0.25
C GLY A 38 -0.28 0.46 0.28
N MET A 39 0.90 -0.17 0.32
CA MET A 39 1.02 -1.63 0.45
C MET A 39 0.57 -2.11 1.84
N GLN A 40 0.83 -1.37 2.92
CA GLN A 40 0.31 -1.72 4.25
C GLN A 40 -1.23 -1.75 4.27
N ARG A 41 -1.91 -0.79 3.59
CA ARG A 41 -3.39 -0.85 3.41
C ARG A 41 -3.83 -2.16 2.77
N MET A 42 -3.16 -2.57 1.69
CA MET A 42 -3.47 -3.81 0.98
C MET A 42 -3.19 -5.03 1.86
N LEU A 43 -2.05 -5.07 2.54
CA LEU A 43 -1.63 -6.20 3.36
C LEU A 43 -2.56 -6.44 4.55
N SER A 44 -3.07 -5.38 5.20
CA SER A 44 -4.05 -5.53 6.28
C SER A 44 -5.29 -6.28 5.81
N GLN A 45 -5.81 -5.96 4.61
CA GLN A 45 -6.96 -6.63 4.03
C GLN A 45 -6.64 -8.04 3.51
N ARG A 46 -5.46 -8.23 2.91
CA ARG A 46 -5.01 -9.53 2.39
C ARG A 46 -4.81 -10.56 3.50
N ILE A 47 -4.21 -10.18 4.61
CA ILE A 47 -3.98 -11.07 5.75
C ILE A 47 -5.32 -11.47 6.37
N ALA A 48 -6.24 -10.51 6.60
CA ALA A 48 -7.58 -10.79 7.11
C ALA A 48 -8.38 -11.70 6.15
N LYS A 49 -8.35 -11.41 4.83
CA LYS A 49 -8.94 -12.25 3.79
C LYS A 49 -8.41 -13.67 3.90
N ALA A 50 -7.09 -13.82 3.91
CA ALA A 50 -6.43 -15.13 3.96
C ALA A 50 -6.81 -15.92 5.21
N TYR A 51 -6.92 -15.26 6.38
CA TYR A 51 -7.36 -15.88 7.62
C TYR A 51 -8.78 -16.45 7.50
N ILE A 52 -9.74 -15.70 6.95
CA ILE A 52 -11.13 -16.16 6.83
C ILE A 52 -11.25 -17.28 5.79
N TYR A 53 -10.62 -17.15 4.61
CA TYR A 53 -10.60 -18.20 3.60
C TYR A 53 -9.96 -19.50 4.13
N HIS A 54 -8.84 -19.39 4.83
CA HIS A 54 -8.16 -20.52 5.46
C HIS A 54 -9.06 -21.20 6.48
N GLY A 55 -9.69 -20.44 7.35
CA GLY A 55 -10.56 -20.92 8.42
C GLY A 55 -11.82 -21.60 7.91
N THR A 56 -12.37 -21.14 6.78
CA THR A 56 -13.53 -21.75 6.12
C THR A 56 -13.19 -22.91 5.16
N GLY A 57 -11.92 -23.27 5.07
CA GLY A 57 -11.47 -24.45 4.33
C GLY A 57 -11.18 -24.21 2.85
N ILE A 58 -11.23 -22.96 2.35
CA ILE A 58 -11.05 -22.63 0.94
C ILE A 58 -9.57 -22.34 0.67
N SER A 59 -8.98 -23.06 -0.30
CA SER A 59 -7.57 -22.89 -0.72
C SER A 59 -6.58 -22.82 0.46
N LYS A 60 -6.70 -23.72 1.43
CA LYS A 60 -5.96 -23.65 2.71
C LYS A 60 -4.45 -23.46 2.56
N GLN A 61 -3.80 -24.13 1.62
CA GLN A 61 -2.35 -24.03 1.43
C GLN A 61 -1.99 -22.65 0.90
N GLU A 62 -2.67 -22.16 -0.11
CA GLU A 62 -2.44 -20.84 -0.73
C GLU A 62 -2.73 -19.71 0.26
N THR A 63 -3.87 -19.76 0.96
CA THR A 63 -4.27 -18.72 1.90
C THR A 63 -3.36 -18.67 3.13
N LYS A 64 -2.87 -19.82 3.64
CA LYS A 64 -1.83 -19.86 4.67
C LYS A 64 -0.56 -19.16 4.19
N HIS A 65 -0.10 -19.46 2.99
CA HIS A 65 1.08 -18.84 2.40
C HIS A 65 0.90 -17.32 2.21
N GLN A 66 -0.28 -16.89 1.72
CA GLN A 66 -0.59 -15.45 1.59
C GLN A 66 -0.54 -14.73 2.94
N MET A 67 -1.04 -15.35 4.01
CA MET A 67 -1.00 -14.79 5.35
C MET A 67 0.43 -14.65 5.87
N GLU A 68 1.25 -15.71 5.75
CA GLU A 68 2.65 -15.72 6.21
C GLU A 68 3.50 -14.69 5.47
N ILE A 69 3.40 -14.63 4.14
CA ILE A 69 4.11 -13.61 3.33
C ILE A 69 3.58 -12.22 3.64
N GLY A 70 2.28 -12.06 3.79
CA GLY A 70 1.66 -10.78 4.09
C GLY A 70 2.19 -10.18 5.39
N LEU A 71 2.31 -10.97 6.46
CA LEU A 71 2.87 -10.55 7.74
C LEU A 71 4.33 -10.07 7.59
N LYS A 72 5.18 -10.84 6.90
CA LYS A 72 6.58 -10.47 6.65
C LYS A 72 6.71 -9.18 5.83
N GLN A 73 5.89 -9.03 4.79
CA GLN A 73 5.89 -7.83 3.95
C GLN A 73 5.41 -6.60 4.72
N PHE A 74 4.42 -6.76 5.61
CA PHE A 74 3.96 -5.67 6.46
C PHE A 74 5.09 -5.18 7.36
N GLU A 75 5.78 -6.07 8.07
CA GLU A 75 6.95 -5.74 8.92
C GLU A 75 8.07 -5.06 8.13
N TYR A 76 8.37 -5.55 6.95
CA TYR A 76 9.40 -4.94 6.08
C TYR A 76 9.05 -3.50 5.70
N ASN A 77 7.81 -3.24 5.26
CA ASN A 77 7.36 -1.90 4.89
C ASN A 77 7.30 -0.98 6.11
N ASP A 78 6.85 -1.48 7.25
CA ASP A 78 6.80 -0.77 8.52
C ASP A 78 8.17 -0.23 8.92
N ASN A 79 9.21 -1.08 8.89
CA ASN A 79 10.59 -0.67 9.18
C ASN A 79 11.12 0.40 8.22
N LYS A 80 10.66 0.41 6.96
CA LYS A 80 11.02 1.45 5.99
C LYS A 80 10.30 2.77 6.27
N LEU A 81 9.02 2.72 6.60
CA LEU A 81 8.23 3.91 6.91
C LEU A 81 8.70 4.62 8.19
N LYS A 82 9.21 3.88 9.16
CA LYS A 82 9.81 4.44 10.40
C LYS A 82 11.07 5.27 10.17
N THR A 83 11.69 5.18 9.00
CA THR A 83 12.85 6.05 8.66
C THR A 83 12.45 7.47 8.28
N VAL A 84 11.16 7.77 8.15
CA VAL A 84 10.65 9.11 7.87
C VAL A 84 10.82 9.99 9.12
N GLU A 85 11.46 11.14 8.96
CA GLU A 85 11.80 12.02 10.10
C GLU A 85 10.64 12.92 10.55
N ASP A 86 9.55 13.00 9.77
CA ASP A 86 8.37 13.77 10.14
C ASP A 86 7.71 13.27 11.43
N SER A 87 7.38 14.19 12.34
CA SER A 87 6.85 13.87 13.67
C SER A 87 5.45 13.26 13.61
N GLY A 88 4.59 13.74 12.71
CA GLY A 88 3.22 13.21 12.53
C GLY A 88 3.23 11.80 11.97
N VAL A 89 4.10 11.54 10.99
CA VAL A 89 4.29 10.18 10.44
C VAL A 89 4.81 9.24 11.53
N ARG A 90 5.79 9.66 12.33
CA ARG A 90 6.31 8.82 13.43
C ARG A 90 5.26 8.48 14.47
N GLU A 91 4.43 9.44 14.87
CA GLU A 91 3.33 9.19 15.81
C GLU A 91 2.30 8.19 15.24
N ALA A 92 1.92 8.37 13.96
CA ALA A 92 1.03 7.43 13.28
C ALA A 92 1.62 6.02 13.22
N MET A 93 2.92 5.87 12.99
CA MET A 93 3.60 4.57 12.95
C MET A 93 3.60 3.85 14.30
N ILE A 94 3.68 4.57 15.44
CA ILE A 94 3.53 3.96 16.78
C ILE A 94 2.15 3.31 16.93
N GLY A 95 1.09 3.98 16.47
CA GLY A 95 -0.26 3.42 16.47
C GLY A 95 -0.41 2.19 15.58
N ILE A 96 0.23 2.20 14.41
CA ILE A 96 0.26 1.05 13.50
C ILE A 96 0.97 -0.13 14.14
N ASP A 97 2.12 0.06 14.79
CA ASP A 97 2.86 -1.00 15.49
C ASP A 97 2.00 -1.73 16.52
N SER A 98 1.32 -0.96 17.38
CA SER A 98 0.45 -1.51 18.41
C SER A 98 -0.69 -2.36 17.82
N ASN A 99 -1.37 -1.83 16.79
CA ASN A 99 -2.46 -2.54 16.12
C ASN A 99 -1.95 -3.76 15.34
N PHE A 100 -0.77 -3.66 14.72
CA PHE A 100 -0.20 -4.78 14.00
C PHE A 100 0.24 -5.93 14.93
N ALA A 101 0.79 -5.61 16.10
CA ALA A 101 1.09 -6.62 17.11
C ALA A 101 -0.18 -7.38 17.57
N LYS A 102 -1.28 -6.65 17.81
CA LYS A 102 -2.59 -7.26 18.09
C LYS A 102 -3.08 -8.12 16.93
N PHE A 103 -2.97 -7.62 15.72
CA PHE A 103 -3.39 -8.33 14.51
C PHE A 103 -2.64 -9.64 14.31
N LYS A 104 -1.30 -9.64 14.46
CA LYS A 104 -0.46 -10.84 14.40
C LYS A 104 -0.89 -11.89 15.41
N ASN A 105 -1.17 -11.47 16.64
CA ASN A 105 -1.65 -12.38 17.67
C ASN A 105 -2.98 -13.02 17.27
N LEU A 106 -3.95 -12.22 16.79
CA LEU A 106 -5.28 -12.73 16.38
C LEU A 106 -5.19 -13.74 15.22
N VAL A 107 -4.42 -13.45 14.17
CA VAL A 107 -4.34 -14.36 13.01
C VAL A 107 -3.49 -15.60 13.29
N SER A 108 -2.73 -15.63 14.37
CA SER A 108 -2.04 -16.85 14.84
C SER A 108 -2.93 -17.81 15.61
N GLN A 109 -4.11 -17.36 16.07
CA GLN A 109 -5.07 -18.20 16.77
C GLN A 109 -5.87 -19.07 15.78
N PRO A 110 -6.35 -20.23 16.21
CA PRO A 110 -7.28 -21.03 15.43
C PRO A 110 -8.50 -20.20 15.00
N TYR A 111 -9.01 -20.50 13.81
CA TYR A 111 -10.22 -19.83 13.32
C TYR A 111 -11.40 -20.11 14.25
N SER A 112 -12.04 -19.04 14.70
CA SER A 112 -13.36 -19.04 15.31
C SER A 112 -14.13 -17.82 14.78
N LYS A 113 -15.44 -17.79 14.99
CA LYS A 113 -16.26 -16.65 14.55
C LYS A 113 -15.88 -15.38 15.32
N GLU A 114 -15.56 -15.50 16.59
CA GLU A 114 -15.13 -14.40 17.46
C GLU A 114 -13.76 -13.85 17.02
N ASN A 115 -12.79 -14.73 16.77
CA ASN A 115 -11.49 -14.31 16.26
C ASN A 115 -11.59 -13.67 14.88
N ALA A 116 -12.42 -14.22 14.00
CA ALA A 116 -12.64 -13.65 12.67
C ALA A 116 -13.27 -12.24 12.73
N ALA A 117 -14.23 -12.00 13.63
CA ALA A 117 -14.78 -10.68 13.88
C ALA A 117 -13.69 -9.69 14.34
N ALA A 118 -12.87 -10.10 15.31
CA ALA A 118 -11.76 -9.27 15.80
C ALA A 118 -10.70 -9.01 14.70
N VAL A 119 -10.41 -9.98 13.85
CA VAL A 119 -9.51 -9.84 12.69
C VAL A 119 -10.09 -8.82 11.68
N LEU A 120 -11.39 -8.87 11.39
CA LEU A 120 -12.07 -7.88 10.53
C LEU A 120 -11.91 -6.46 11.10
N ASP A 121 -12.20 -6.26 12.38
CA ASP A 121 -12.14 -4.93 13.01
C ASP A 121 -10.70 -4.38 13.05
N VAL A 122 -9.72 -5.18 13.47
CA VAL A 122 -8.32 -4.72 13.52
C VAL A 122 -7.76 -4.49 12.11
N SER A 123 -8.14 -5.29 11.12
CA SER A 123 -7.74 -5.07 9.74
C SER A 123 -8.24 -3.73 9.19
N GLN A 124 -9.45 -3.32 9.57
CA GLN A 124 -10.03 -2.02 9.23
C GLN A 124 -9.27 -0.87 9.89
N THR A 125 -8.95 -0.99 11.20
CA THR A 125 -8.15 -0.01 11.92
C THR A 125 -6.75 0.17 11.28
N LEU A 126 -6.09 -0.94 10.94
CA LEU A 126 -4.79 -0.89 10.24
C LEU A 126 -4.88 -0.24 8.87
N LEU A 127 -5.96 -0.52 8.12
CA LEU A 127 -6.21 0.11 6.83
C LEU A 127 -6.34 1.64 6.97
N GLU A 128 -7.14 2.11 7.92
CA GLU A 128 -7.38 3.53 8.16
C GLU A 128 -6.10 4.24 8.62
N SER A 129 -5.38 3.66 9.58
CA SER A 129 -4.10 4.21 10.04
C SER A 129 -3.05 4.29 8.92
N SER A 130 -2.92 3.23 8.11
CA SER A 130 -2.02 3.24 6.96
C SER A 130 -2.46 4.22 5.87
N HIS A 131 -3.77 4.46 5.71
CA HIS A 131 -4.27 5.47 4.80
C HIS A 131 -3.89 6.89 5.24
N ASN A 132 -3.95 7.18 6.53
CA ASN A 132 -3.52 8.46 7.08
C ASN A 132 -2.03 8.71 6.81
N VAL A 133 -1.18 7.69 6.95
CA VAL A 133 0.25 7.80 6.58
C VAL A 133 0.42 8.10 5.09
N VAL A 134 -0.36 7.47 4.20
CA VAL A 134 -0.33 7.80 2.76
C VAL A 134 -0.65 9.28 2.52
N LEU A 135 -1.70 9.80 3.15
CA LEU A 135 -2.11 11.21 2.99
C LEU A 135 -1.03 12.18 3.51
N MET A 136 -0.43 11.88 4.67
CA MET A 136 0.68 12.68 5.21
C MET A 136 1.88 12.70 4.24
N LEU A 137 2.25 11.55 3.66
CA LEU A 137 3.35 11.47 2.71
C LEU A 137 3.02 12.17 1.37
N GLU A 138 1.78 12.13 0.90
CA GLU A 138 1.33 12.91 -0.28
C GLU A 138 1.44 14.42 -0.03
N GLU A 139 1.05 14.88 1.16
CA GLU A 139 1.15 16.29 1.57
C GLU A 139 2.61 16.74 1.65
N LEU A 140 3.47 15.95 2.30
CA LEU A 140 4.90 16.22 2.42
C LEU A 140 5.60 16.24 1.05
N SER A 141 5.20 15.38 0.11
CA SER A 141 5.79 15.33 -1.23
C SER A 141 5.37 16.52 -2.11
N GLY A 142 4.14 16.98 -1.99
CA GLY A 142 3.54 18.04 -2.83
C GLY A 142 3.43 17.71 -4.33
N ALA A 143 3.80 16.50 -4.77
CA ALA A 143 3.88 16.13 -6.18
C ALA A 143 2.57 15.50 -6.69
N LYS A 144 2.04 16.02 -7.83
CA LYS A 144 0.81 15.50 -8.46
C LYS A 144 0.90 14.03 -8.90
N ILE A 145 2.09 13.56 -9.27
CA ILE A 145 2.29 12.17 -9.70
C ILE A 145 2.06 11.19 -8.55
N ASP A 146 2.37 11.59 -7.32
CA ASP A 146 2.23 10.75 -6.14
C ASP A 146 0.76 10.45 -5.84
N ARG A 147 -0.15 11.37 -6.21
CA ARG A 147 -1.59 11.10 -6.17
C ARG A 147 -2.02 9.94 -7.08
N ILE A 148 -1.44 9.82 -8.28
CA ILE A 148 -1.73 8.69 -9.18
C ILE A 148 -1.18 7.38 -8.63
N ILE A 149 0.00 7.42 -8.00
CA ILE A 149 0.58 6.26 -7.30
C ILE A 149 -0.37 5.81 -6.18
N ASN A 150 -0.91 6.75 -5.38
CA ASN A 150 -1.89 6.42 -4.35
C ASN A 150 -3.17 5.82 -4.93
N ILE A 151 -3.75 6.41 -6.00
CA ILE A 151 -4.97 5.89 -6.64
C ILE A 151 -4.73 4.47 -7.20
N SER A 152 -3.61 4.23 -7.88
CA SER A 152 -3.27 2.91 -8.41
C SER A 152 -3.01 1.89 -7.30
N GLY A 153 -2.27 2.29 -6.26
CA GLY A 153 -2.04 1.46 -5.08
C GLY A 153 -3.34 1.12 -4.32
N ARG A 154 -4.34 2.00 -4.36
CA ARG A 154 -5.67 1.76 -3.78
C ARG A 154 -6.40 0.61 -4.47
N GLN A 155 -6.19 0.37 -5.77
CA GLN A 155 -6.77 -0.77 -6.48
C GLN A 155 -6.33 -2.13 -5.88
N ARG A 156 -5.06 -2.22 -5.45
CA ARG A 156 -4.56 -3.42 -4.75
C ARG A 156 -5.34 -3.69 -3.46
N MET A 157 -5.54 -2.63 -2.68
CA MET A 157 -6.26 -2.71 -1.41
C MET A 157 -7.74 -3.06 -1.64
N LEU A 158 -8.41 -2.37 -2.58
CA LEU A 158 -9.82 -2.57 -2.84
C LEU A 158 -10.12 -3.97 -3.35
N SER A 159 -9.29 -4.55 -4.22
CA SER A 159 -9.47 -5.94 -4.67
C SER A 159 -9.39 -6.94 -3.52
N GLN A 160 -8.44 -6.78 -2.57
CA GLN A 160 -8.34 -7.64 -1.39
C GLN A 160 -9.52 -7.42 -0.43
N ARG A 161 -9.96 -6.18 -0.26
CA ARG A 161 -11.12 -5.82 0.58
C ARG A 161 -12.42 -6.40 0.04
N ILE A 162 -12.63 -6.35 -1.27
CA ILE A 162 -13.79 -6.97 -1.94
C ILE A 162 -13.82 -8.48 -1.64
N SER A 163 -12.71 -9.16 -1.83
CA SER A 163 -12.61 -10.60 -1.54
C SER A 163 -12.82 -10.91 -0.06
N LEU A 164 -12.26 -10.07 0.84
CA LEU A 164 -12.43 -10.18 2.29
C LEU A 164 -13.90 -10.14 2.69
N TYR A 165 -14.63 -9.09 2.31
CA TYR A 165 -16.03 -8.93 2.71
C TYR A 165 -16.97 -9.89 2.01
N TYR A 166 -16.66 -10.26 0.76
CA TYR A 166 -17.38 -11.32 0.07
C TYR A 166 -17.27 -12.66 0.83
N GLN A 167 -16.07 -13.05 1.24
CA GLN A 167 -15.89 -14.28 2.00
C GLN A 167 -16.44 -14.17 3.42
N ALA A 168 -16.32 -13.01 4.07
CA ALA A 168 -16.91 -12.79 5.39
C ALA A 168 -18.42 -13.00 5.35
N TYR A 169 -19.12 -12.49 4.33
CA TYR A 169 -20.53 -12.72 4.14
C TYR A 169 -20.87 -14.24 4.04
N HIS A 170 -20.14 -14.97 3.21
CA HIS A 170 -20.35 -16.43 3.05
C HIS A 170 -19.87 -17.25 4.26
N ALA A 171 -19.02 -16.68 5.12
CA ALA A 171 -18.63 -17.27 6.41
C ALA A 171 -19.67 -17.01 7.53
N GLY A 172 -20.78 -16.35 7.21
CA GLY A 172 -21.89 -16.09 8.13
C GLY A 172 -21.85 -14.73 8.84
N PHE A 173 -21.04 -13.78 8.38
CA PHE A 173 -21.08 -12.37 8.79
C PHE A 173 -22.01 -11.61 7.84
N GLN A 174 -23.33 -11.75 8.05
CA GLN A 174 -24.37 -11.27 7.12
C GLN A 174 -25.04 -9.98 7.63
N ASP A 175 -24.32 -9.18 8.41
CA ASP A 175 -24.80 -7.89 8.88
C ASP A 175 -24.66 -6.79 7.81
N ASP A 176 -25.42 -5.70 7.97
CA ASP A 176 -25.44 -4.57 7.04
C ASP A 176 -24.04 -3.95 6.86
N LYS A 177 -23.19 -3.96 7.90
CA LYS A 177 -21.84 -3.40 7.85
C LYS A 177 -20.97 -4.15 6.84
N VAL A 178 -21.02 -5.50 6.84
CA VAL A 178 -20.25 -6.33 5.90
C VAL A 178 -20.75 -6.12 4.46
N VAL A 179 -22.06 -6.11 4.25
CA VAL A 179 -22.68 -5.87 2.93
C VAL A 179 -22.34 -4.48 2.41
N GLN A 180 -22.45 -3.45 3.26
CA GLN A 180 -22.13 -2.08 2.87
C GLN A 180 -20.65 -1.89 2.56
N ASN A 181 -19.77 -2.49 3.34
CA ASN A 181 -18.32 -2.47 3.08
C ASN A 181 -17.96 -3.12 1.73
N LEU A 182 -18.62 -4.23 1.37
CA LEU A 182 -18.46 -4.85 0.06
C LEU A 182 -18.92 -3.90 -1.06
N LYS A 183 -20.14 -3.39 -0.97
CA LYS A 183 -20.73 -2.48 -1.96
C LYS A 183 -19.91 -1.20 -2.13
N ASN A 184 -19.42 -0.61 -1.05
CA ASN A 184 -18.54 0.55 -1.10
C ASN A 184 -17.22 0.23 -1.79
N ALA A 185 -16.59 -0.89 -1.46
CA ALA A 185 -15.32 -1.29 -2.06
C ALA A 185 -15.46 -1.54 -3.58
N VAL A 186 -16.57 -2.15 -4.02
CA VAL A 186 -16.90 -2.35 -5.44
C VAL A 186 -17.07 -1.01 -6.17
N SER A 187 -17.82 -0.09 -5.58
CA SER A 187 -18.07 1.24 -6.16
C SER A 187 -16.78 2.07 -6.25
N GLU A 188 -15.98 2.08 -5.19
CA GLU A 188 -14.70 2.77 -5.14
C GLU A 188 -13.70 2.19 -6.16
N PHE A 189 -13.64 0.86 -6.29
CA PHE A 189 -12.78 0.19 -7.26
C PHE A 189 -13.13 0.63 -8.69
N THR A 190 -14.41 0.57 -9.04
CA THR A 190 -14.90 0.94 -10.37
C THR A 190 -14.57 2.38 -10.70
N TYR A 191 -14.89 3.31 -9.79
CA TYR A 191 -14.62 4.74 -9.96
C TYR A 191 -13.11 5.03 -10.14
N ALA A 192 -12.28 4.43 -9.29
CA ALA A 192 -10.83 4.65 -9.35
C ALA A 192 -10.20 4.01 -10.62
N LEU A 193 -10.74 2.87 -11.11
CA LEU A 193 -10.31 2.27 -12.37
C LEU A 193 -10.59 3.20 -13.56
N ASP A 194 -11.77 3.83 -13.60
CA ASP A 194 -12.13 4.79 -14.65
C ASP A 194 -11.25 6.04 -14.60
N MET A 195 -10.93 6.56 -13.41
CA MET A 195 -9.97 7.64 -13.25
C MET A 195 -8.58 7.28 -13.79
N LEU A 196 -8.08 6.07 -13.47
CA LEU A 196 -6.77 5.62 -13.98
C LEU A 196 -6.76 5.46 -15.49
N LYS A 197 -7.84 4.97 -16.10
CA LYS A 197 -7.97 4.85 -17.57
C LYS A 197 -7.97 6.20 -18.26
N SER A 198 -8.50 7.24 -17.64
CA SER A 198 -8.55 8.60 -18.18
C SER A 198 -7.27 9.42 -17.96
N GLU A 199 -6.26 8.89 -17.25
CA GLU A 199 -5.00 9.61 -16.98
C GLU A 199 -4.21 9.86 -18.28
N PRO A 200 -3.96 11.13 -18.67
CA PRO A 200 -3.32 11.46 -19.94
C PRO A 200 -1.86 10.97 -20.07
N ARG A 201 -1.20 10.70 -18.95
CA ARG A 201 0.20 10.23 -18.90
C ARG A 201 0.35 8.74 -19.07
N ASN A 202 -0.73 8.01 -19.30
CA ASN A 202 -0.68 6.56 -19.45
C ASN A 202 0.17 6.15 -20.64
N THR A 203 1.25 5.43 -20.38
CA THR A 203 2.05 4.77 -21.42
C THR A 203 1.29 3.58 -22.02
N ARG A 204 1.73 3.09 -23.18
CA ARG A 204 1.15 1.88 -23.81
C ARG A 204 1.13 0.68 -22.84
N LYS A 205 2.17 0.50 -22.02
CA LYS A 205 2.25 -0.59 -21.03
C LYS A 205 1.18 -0.43 -19.95
N ILE A 206 1.00 0.78 -19.44
CA ILE A 206 -0.03 1.11 -18.44
C ILE A 206 -1.42 0.85 -19.02
N THR A 207 -1.71 1.34 -20.22
CA THR A 207 -3.00 1.13 -20.90
C THR A 207 -3.31 -0.37 -21.08
N MET A 208 -2.32 -1.18 -21.45
CA MET A 208 -2.51 -2.64 -21.58
C MET A 208 -2.88 -3.31 -20.23
N LEU A 209 -2.23 -2.91 -19.13
CA LEU A 209 -2.55 -3.44 -17.80
C LEU A 209 -3.95 -3.02 -17.35
N LEU A 210 -4.33 -1.76 -17.56
CA LEU A 210 -5.65 -1.23 -17.25
C LEU A 210 -6.76 -1.96 -18.04
N THR A 211 -6.54 -2.19 -19.34
CA THR A 211 -7.48 -2.97 -20.18
C THR A 211 -7.63 -4.41 -19.67
N LYS A 212 -6.53 -5.04 -19.26
CA LYS A 212 -6.60 -6.40 -18.69
C LYS A 212 -7.35 -6.39 -17.36
N MET A 213 -7.06 -5.46 -16.49
CA MET A 213 -7.74 -5.29 -15.20
C MET A 213 -9.25 -5.08 -15.38
N GLU A 214 -9.64 -4.23 -16.32
CA GLU A 214 -11.04 -3.97 -16.66
C GLU A 214 -11.77 -5.24 -17.14
N ARG A 215 -11.13 -6.05 -17.98
CA ARG A 215 -11.72 -7.33 -18.43
C ARG A 215 -11.95 -8.30 -17.28
N THR A 216 -10.95 -8.50 -16.41
CA THR A 216 -11.08 -9.35 -15.23
C THR A 216 -12.16 -8.80 -14.28
N TRP A 217 -12.23 -7.48 -14.10
CA TRP A 217 -13.24 -6.83 -13.30
C TRP A 217 -14.65 -7.00 -13.86
N SER A 218 -14.87 -6.71 -15.14
CA SER A 218 -16.18 -6.78 -15.80
C SER A 218 -16.78 -8.19 -15.78
N SER A 219 -15.93 -9.22 -15.79
CA SER A 219 -16.39 -10.62 -15.71
C SER A 219 -16.84 -11.03 -14.29
N SER A 220 -16.49 -10.27 -13.27
CA SER A 220 -16.73 -10.64 -11.87
C SER A 220 -17.63 -9.67 -11.08
N SER A 221 -17.75 -8.42 -11.50
CA SER A 221 -18.40 -7.37 -10.70
C SER A 221 -19.91 -7.55 -10.53
N SER A 222 -20.60 -8.13 -11.52
CA SER A 222 -22.07 -8.28 -11.49
C SER A 222 -22.56 -9.14 -10.30
N PHE A 223 -21.88 -10.23 -10.00
CA PHE A 223 -22.28 -11.11 -8.89
C PHE A 223 -21.80 -10.60 -7.52
N LEU A 224 -20.78 -9.74 -7.46
CA LEU A 224 -20.32 -9.12 -6.22
C LEU A 224 -21.37 -8.16 -5.64
N LEU A 225 -22.12 -7.46 -6.48
CA LEU A 225 -23.19 -6.56 -6.06
C LEU A 225 -24.47 -7.29 -5.60
N ASN A 226 -24.61 -8.57 -5.99
CA ASN A 226 -25.76 -9.39 -5.67
C ASN A 226 -25.45 -10.51 -4.64
N VAL A 227 -24.46 -10.30 -3.78
CA VAL A 227 -23.98 -11.30 -2.80
C VAL A 227 -25.10 -11.88 -1.93
N GLU A 228 -26.18 -11.12 -1.68
CA GLU A 228 -27.32 -11.51 -0.86
C GLU A 228 -28.28 -12.45 -1.61
N ARG A 229 -28.23 -12.51 -2.94
CA ARG A 229 -29.20 -13.22 -3.78
C ARG A 229 -28.64 -14.46 -4.46
N GLU A 230 -27.32 -14.55 -4.59
CA GLU A 230 -26.67 -15.59 -5.38
C GLU A 230 -25.93 -16.60 -4.50
N LYS A 231 -25.94 -17.87 -4.94
CA LYS A 231 -25.01 -18.85 -4.37
C LYS A 231 -23.60 -18.40 -4.67
N GLY A 232 -22.84 -18.08 -3.62
CA GLY A 232 -21.49 -17.58 -3.77
C GLY A 232 -20.53 -18.56 -4.43
N ASN A 233 -19.54 -18.02 -5.13
CA ASN A 233 -18.36 -18.75 -5.57
C ASN A 233 -17.09 -18.10 -5.01
N PRO A 234 -16.77 -18.36 -3.72
CA PRO A 234 -15.63 -17.73 -3.07
C PRO A 234 -14.28 -18.03 -3.74
N LEU A 235 -14.12 -19.22 -4.31
CA LEU A 235 -12.89 -19.58 -5.01
C LEU A 235 -12.68 -18.74 -6.27
N LEU A 236 -13.74 -18.49 -7.04
CA LEU A 236 -13.69 -17.63 -8.22
C LEU A 236 -13.36 -16.19 -7.83
N VAL A 237 -14.01 -15.67 -6.77
CA VAL A 237 -13.73 -14.31 -6.27
C VAL A 237 -12.30 -14.18 -5.76
N LEU A 238 -11.81 -15.18 -5.02
CA LEU A 238 -10.42 -15.23 -4.57
C LEU A 238 -9.45 -15.12 -5.76
N SER A 239 -9.63 -15.95 -6.78
CA SER A 239 -8.77 -15.98 -7.96
C SER A 239 -8.81 -14.69 -8.76
N ALA A 240 -10.00 -14.15 -9.04
CA ALA A 240 -10.16 -12.91 -9.79
C ALA A 240 -9.55 -11.70 -9.07
N THR A 241 -9.79 -11.58 -7.76
CA THR A 241 -9.29 -10.48 -6.97
C THR A 241 -7.77 -10.56 -6.74
N ASP A 242 -7.19 -11.74 -6.67
CA ASP A 242 -5.74 -11.93 -6.61
C ASP A 242 -5.07 -11.59 -7.95
N GLU A 243 -5.69 -11.93 -9.10
CA GLU A 243 -5.22 -11.48 -10.42
C GLU A 243 -5.26 -9.96 -10.53
N ILE A 244 -6.36 -9.33 -10.14
CA ILE A 244 -6.51 -7.86 -10.12
C ILE A 244 -5.42 -7.23 -9.24
N THR A 245 -5.16 -7.79 -8.06
CA THR A 245 -4.10 -7.30 -7.17
C THR A 245 -2.74 -7.34 -7.83
N ALA A 246 -2.40 -8.46 -8.51
CA ALA A 246 -1.14 -8.60 -9.21
C ALA A 246 -0.99 -7.63 -10.41
N LEU A 247 -2.09 -7.31 -11.10
CA LEU A 247 -2.11 -6.31 -12.16
C LEU A 247 -1.94 -4.89 -11.59
N ALA A 248 -2.64 -4.59 -10.50
CA ALA A 248 -2.56 -3.29 -9.81
C ALA A 248 -1.16 -3.05 -9.21
N ASP A 249 -0.49 -4.09 -8.74
CA ASP A 249 0.89 -4.01 -8.26
C ASP A 249 1.85 -3.59 -9.37
N LYS A 250 1.81 -4.29 -10.51
CA LYS A 250 2.60 -3.93 -11.69
C LYS A 250 2.29 -2.53 -12.22
N LEU A 251 1.02 -2.15 -12.17
CA LEU A 251 0.56 -0.81 -12.58
C LEU A 251 1.16 0.27 -11.67
N THR A 252 1.10 0.08 -10.36
CA THR A 252 1.65 1.02 -9.37
C THR A 252 3.17 1.15 -9.53
N ASP A 253 3.89 0.03 -9.73
CA ASP A 253 5.33 0.04 -9.97
C ASP A 253 5.72 0.82 -11.24
N LEU A 254 4.88 0.77 -12.29
CA LEU A 254 5.10 1.59 -13.48
C LEU A 254 4.93 3.08 -13.18
N TYR A 255 3.90 3.47 -12.43
CA TYR A 255 3.72 4.88 -12.03
C TYR A 255 4.85 5.38 -11.12
N VAL A 256 5.34 4.55 -10.18
CA VAL A 256 6.50 4.89 -9.35
C VAL A 256 7.76 5.13 -10.21
N LYS A 257 8.02 4.26 -11.20
CA LYS A 257 9.16 4.43 -12.12
C LYS A 257 9.04 5.69 -12.98
N GLU A 258 7.85 5.99 -13.47
CA GLU A 258 7.60 7.24 -14.23
C GLU A 258 7.81 8.50 -13.36
N ALA A 259 7.46 8.43 -12.06
CA ALA A 259 7.72 9.50 -11.11
C ALA A 259 9.22 9.70 -10.84
N GLY A 260 9.96 8.62 -10.64
CA GLY A 260 11.40 8.65 -10.36
C GLY A 260 12.29 8.94 -11.57
N GLY A 261 11.82 8.67 -12.80
CA GLY A 261 12.56 8.87 -14.05
C GLY A 261 12.62 10.32 -14.55
N LYS A 262 12.04 11.28 -13.84
CA LYS A 262 12.00 12.71 -14.18
C LYS A 262 13.02 13.57 -13.41
N LYS A 263 14.14 12.97 -13.01
CA LYS A 263 15.29 13.71 -12.45
C LYS A 263 16.27 14.13 -13.54
#